data_bb2ae4416bfd144da04f1b9058aaeb16
#
_entry.id   bb2ae4416bfd144da04f1b9058aaeb16
#
_cell.length_a   1.000
_cell.length_b   1.000
_cell.length_c   1.000
_cell.angle_alpha   90.00
_cell.angle_beta   90.00
_cell.angle_gamma   90.00
#
_symmetry.space_group_name_H-M   'P 1'
#
loop_
_entity.id
_entity.type
_entity.pdbx_description
1 polymer ?
#
loop_
_entity_poly.entity_id
_entity_poly.type
_entity_poly.pdbx_seq_one_letter_code
_entity_poly.pdbx_strand_id
1 'polypeptide(L)'
;MELFLIRHAESKNNVRKNDFERLPDPDLTENGEIQSRHLAEFLQKGRHLSDEEFKSKNKPLDIIYCSAMKRSLETTRPIANALDQVPEIWLDIHEVGGIYKFNSD
;
A
#
# COMPACT_ATOMS: atom_id res chain seq x y z
N MET A 1 14.25 -10.62 12.06
CA MET A 1 13.04 -10.23 11.33
C MET A 1 13.19 -8.78 10.84
N GLU A 2 12.87 -8.53 9.60
CA GLU A 2 12.85 -7.18 9.04
C GLU A 2 11.42 -6.77 8.75
N LEU A 3 11.08 -5.54 9.11
CA LEU A 3 9.76 -4.98 8.89
C LEU A 3 9.87 -3.77 7.96
N PHE A 4 9.13 -3.81 6.86
CA PHE A 4 9.03 -2.69 5.93
C PHE A 4 7.67 -2.04 6.07
N LEU A 5 7.65 -0.76 6.40
CA LEU A 5 6.42 0.01 6.47
C LEU A 5 6.29 0.81 5.18
N ILE A 6 5.22 0.58 4.47
CA ILE A 6 4.99 1.22 3.17
C ILE A 6 3.73 2.07 3.27
N ARG A 7 3.86 3.34 2.94
CA ARG A 7 2.73 4.24 2.84
C ARG A 7 1.96 3.94 1.56
N HIS A 8 0.62 4.03 1.63
CA HIS A 8 -0.20 3.90 0.43
C HIS A 8 0.18 4.96 -0.61
N ALA A 9 -0.08 4.67 -1.88
CA ALA A 9 0.14 5.59 -2.98
C ALA A 9 -0.85 6.76 -2.93
N GLU A 10 -0.69 7.73 -3.80
CA GLU A 10 -1.52 8.92 -3.80
C GLU A 10 -3.00 8.58 -3.94
N SER A 11 -3.79 9.01 -2.97
CA SER A 11 -5.23 8.87 -2.99
C SER A 11 -5.91 10.20 -3.33
N LYS A 12 -7.20 10.14 -3.65
CA LYS A 12 -7.97 11.33 -3.98
C LYS A 12 -8.01 12.36 -2.85
N ASN A 13 -7.92 11.91 -1.60
CA ASN A 13 -7.85 12.83 -0.46
C ASN A 13 -6.51 13.57 -0.37
N ASN A 14 -5.43 13.00 -0.91
CA ASN A 14 -4.12 13.65 -0.90
C ASN A 14 -4.06 14.85 -1.85
N VAL A 15 -4.92 14.88 -2.86
CA VAL A 15 -4.93 15.93 -3.88
C VAL A 15 -6.16 16.80 -3.82
N ARG A 16 -7.00 16.64 -2.80
CA ARG A 16 -8.22 17.45 -2.65
C ARG A 16 -7.87 18.91 -2.43
N LYS A 17 -8.73 19.79 -2.95
CA LYS A 17 -8.52 21.24 -2.84
C LYS A 17 -8.98 21.80 -1.51
N ASN A 18 -9.94 21.14 -0.87
CA ASN A 18 -10.49 21.57 0.42
C ASN A 18 -11.13 20.38 1.13
N ASP A 19 -11.54 20.59 2.38
CA ASP A 19 -12.11 19.52 3.19
C ASP A 19 -13.47 19.02 2.70
N PHE A 20 -14.21 19.84 1.94
CA PHE A 20 -15.47 19.40 1.36
C PHE A 20 -15.30 18.31 0.31
N GLU A 21 -14.12 18.20 -0.28
CA GLU A 21 -13.79 17.17 -1.27
C GLU A 21 -13.31 15.88 -0.61
N ARG A 22 -13.18 15.84 0.71
CA ARG A 22 -12.68 14.67 1.41
C ARG A 22 -13.67 13.50 1.30
N LEU A 23 -13.16 12.35 0.90
CA LEU A 23 -13.94 11.12 0.76
C LEU A 23 -13.75 10.23 1.99
N PRO A 24 -14.78 9.45 2.37
CA PRO A 24 -14.66 8.54 3.53
C PRO A 24 -13.63 7.43 3.33
N ASP A 25 -13.56 6.87 2.12
CA ASP A 25 -12.64 5.78 1.79
C ASP A 25 -12.18 5.96 0.35
N PRO A 26 -11.24 6.89 0.12
CA PRO A 26 -10.86 7.30 -1.23
C PRO A 26 -10.06 6.24 -1.97
N ASP A 27 -10.31 6.18 -3.28
CA ASP A 27 -9.50 5.41 -4.21
C ASP A 27 -8.16 6.10 -4.44
N LEU A 28 -7.23 5.37 -5.03
CA LEU A 28 -6.01 5.97 -5.57
C LEU A 28 -6.37 6.85 -6.76
N THR A 29 -5.56 7.89 -6.96
CA THR A 29 -5.60 8.65 -8.20
C THR A 29 -4.91 7.84 -9.31
N GLU A 30 -5.06 8.28 -10.55
CA GLU A 30 -4.32 7.67 -11.66
C GLU A 30 -2.80 7.71 -11.40
N ASN A 31 -2.31 8.82 -10.88
CA ASN A 31 -0.91 8.94 -10.48
C ASN A 31 -0.54 7.96 -9.37
N GLY A 32 -1.43 7.77 -8.40
CA GLY A 32 -1.24 6.79 -7.33
C GLY A 32 -1.15 5.36 -7.85
N GLU A 33 -1.94 5.02 -8.86
CA GLU A 33 -1.87 3.70 -9.49
C GLU A 33 -0.51 3.48 -10.18
N ILE A 34 0.01 4.51 -10.83
CA ILE A 34 1.34 4.47 -11.43
C ILE A 34 2.41 4.28 -10.34
N GLN A 35 2.30 5.03 -9.26
CA GLN A 35 3.22 4.90 -8.12
C GLN A 35 3.23 3.49 -7.55
N SER A 36 2.05 2.87 -7.40
CA SER A 36 1.96 1.53 -6.85
C SER A 36 2.59 0.48 -7.76
N ARG A 37 2.47 0.65 -9.07
CA ARG A 37 3.13 -0.24 -10.04
C ARG A 37 4.66 -0.10 -10.01
N HIS A 38 5.16 1.13 -9.87
CA HIS A 38 6.60 1.36 -9.73
C HIS A 38 7.13 0.74 -8.43
N LEU A 39 6.38 0.85 -7.35
CA LEU A 39 6.75 0.24 -6.09
C LEU A 39 6.77 -1.29 -6.20
N ALA A 40 5.79 -1.87 -6.87
CA ALA A 40 5.74 -3.31 -7.09
C ALA A 40 6.98 -3.80 -7.85
N GLU A 41 7.39 -3.07 -8.88
CA GLU A 41 8.59 -3.39 -9.64
C GLU A 41 9.85 -3.27 -8.78
N PHE A 42 9.95 -2.19 -7.99
CA PHE A 42 11.05 -1.97 -7.06
C PHE A 42 11.21 -3.15 -6.08
N LEU A 43 10.11 -3.59 -5.49
CA LEU A 43 10.11 -4.70 -4.54
C LEU A 43 10.42 -6.05 -5.24
N GLN A 44 9.85 -6.26 -6.42
CA GLN A 44 10.09 -7.49 -7.17
C GLN A 44 11.56 -7.66 -7.53
N LYS A 45 12.23 -6.57 -7.86
CA LYS A 45 13.66 -6.57 -8.17
C LYS A 45 14.55 -6.64 -6.93
N GLY A 46 13.95 -6.67 -5.75
CA GLY A 46 14.69 -6.76 -4.49
C GLY A 46 15.48 -5.53 -4.13
N ARG A 47 15.12 -4.37 -4.64
CA ARG A 47 15.87 -3.13 -4.40
C ARG A 47 15.78 -2.61 -2.96
N HIS A 48 14.87 -3.18 -2.18
CA HIS A 48 14.74 -2.91 -0.74
C HIS A 48 15.69 -3.77 0.09
N LEU A 49 16.43 -4.66 -0.55
CA LEU A 49 17.36 -5.58 0.10
C LEU A 49 18.79 -5.25 -0.30
N SER A 50 19.75 -5.65 0.52
CA SER A 50 21.14 -5.63 0.13
C SER A 50 21.40 -6.71 -0.93
N ASP A 51 22.51 -6.61 -1.65
CA ASP A 51 22.86 -7.60 -2.67
C ASP A 51 23.00 -9.01 -2.05
N GLU A 52 23.54 -9.09 -0.86
CA GLU A 52 23.69 -10.37 -0.15
C GLU A 52 22.34 -10.96 0.23
N GLU A 53 21.44 -10.11 0.75
CA GLU A 53 20.09 -10.55 1.12
C GLU A 53 19.31 -11.01 -0.10
N PHE A 54 19.42 -10.30 -1.20
CA PHE A 54 18.72 -10.64 -2.44
C PHE A 54 19.17 -12.00 -2.98
N LYS A 55 20.47 -12.30 -2.87
CA LYS A 55 21.01 -13.57 -3.33
C LYS A 55 20.61 -14.75 -2.44
N SER A 56 20.42 -14.50 -1.14
CA SER A 56 20.13 -15.55 -0.17
C SER A 56 18.64 -15.82 0.01
N LYS A 57 17.77 -14.88 -0.36
CA LYS A 57 16.34 -15.03 -0.18
C LYS A 57 15.65 -15.56 -1.42
N ASN A 58 14.71 -16.50 -1.21
CA ASN A 58 13.88 -17.04 -2.28
C ASN A 58 12.74 -16.07 -2.67
N LYS A 59 12.37 -15.18 -1.76
CA LYS A 59 11.28 -14.24 -1.96
C LYS A 59 11.70 -12.84 -1.54
N PRO A 60 11.26 -11.79 -2.27
CA PRO A 60 11.52 -10.41 -1.86
C PRO A 60 10.88 -10.04 -0.53
N LEU A 61 9.69 -10.60 -0.25
CA LEU A 61 8.96 -10.46 1.01
C LEU A 61 8.36 -11.80 1.40
N ASP A 62 8.36 -12.10 2.68
CA ASP A 62 7.80 -13.36 3.17
C ASP A 62 6.29 -13.26 3.37
N ILE A 63 5.82 -12.16 3.93
CA ILE A 63 4.41 -11.92 4.23
C ILE A 63 4.08 -10.47 3.93
N ILE A 64 2.89 -10.24 3.37
CA ILE A 64 2.38 -8.89 3.11
C ILE A 64 1.12 -8.72 3.94
N TYR A 65 1.09 -7.67 4.76
CA TYR A 65 -0.11 -7.24 5.46
C TYR A 65 -0.57 -5.90 4.89
N CYS A 66 -1.87 -5.70 4.82
CA CYS A 66 -2.41 -4.40 4.43
C CYS A 66 -3.68 -4.09 5.21
N SER A 67 -4.04 -2.82 5.27
CA SER A 67 -5.30 -2.42 5.88
C SER A 67 -6.46 -2.67 4.91
N ALA A 68 -7.68 -2.64 5.44
CA ALA A 68 -8.90 -2.85 4.64
C ALA A 68 -9.32 -1.61 3.84
N MET A 69 -8.64 -0.49 3.97
CA MET A 69 -8.97 0.73 3.24
C MET A 69 -8.64 0.58 1.76
N LYS A 70 -9.50 1.15 0.89
CA LYS A 70 -9.34 1.03 -0.56
C LYS A 70 -7.94 1.44 -1.02
N ARG A 71 -7.43 2.58 -0.55
CA ARG A 71 -6.12 3.07 -0.95
C ARG A 71 -5.00 2.08 -0.62
N SER A 72 -5.12 1.37 0.50
CA SER A 72 -4.15 0.34 0.89
C SER A 72 -4.29 -0.91 0.04
N LEU A 73 -5.53 -1.35 -0.21
CA LEU A 73 -5.81 -2.53 -1.04
C LEU A 73 -5.34 -2.29 -2.48
N GLU A 74 -5.62 -1.12 -3.02
CA GLU A 74 -5.23 -0.77 -4.39
C GLU A 74 -3.71 -0.60 -4.53
N THR A 75 -3.03 -0.07 -3.50
CA THR A 75 -1.57 0.00 -3.49
C THR A 75 -0.96 -1.40 -3.42
N THR A 76 -1.55 -2.28 -2.64
CA THR A 76 -1.05 -3.63 -2.40
C THR A 76 -1.26 -4.56 -3.59
N ARG A 77 -2.33 -4.40 -4.35
CA ARG A 77 -2.67 -5.30 -5.46
C ARG A 77 -1.53 -5.50 -6.46
N PRO A 78 -0.93 -4.44 -7.02
CA PRO A 78 0.18 -4.64 -7.95
C PRO A 78 1.37 -5.34 -7.31
N ILE A 79 1.64 -5.05 -6.04
CA ILE A 79 2.73 -5.67 -5.30
C ILE A 79 2.48 -7.17 -5.14
N ALA A 80 1.28 -7.52 -4.70
CA ALA A 80 0.88 -8.91 -4.50
C ALA A 80 0.94 -9.71 -5.80
N ASN A 81 0.48 -9.10 -6.90
CA ASN A 81 0.54 -9.73 -8.22
C ASN A 81 1.99 -9.92 -8.68
N ALA A 82 2.83 -8.91 -8.51
CA ALA A 82 4.23 -8.98 -8.93
C ALA A 82 5.02 -10.02 -8.14
N LEU A 83 4.69 -10.18 -6.85
CA LEU A 83 5.39 -11.12 -5.96
C LEU A 83 4.70 -12.49 -5.88
N ASP A 84 3.59 -12.66 -6.57
CA ASP A 84 2.78 -13.88 -6.54
C ASP A 84 2.41 -14.29 -5.11
N GLN A 85 1.91 -13.32 -4.36
CA GLN A 85 1.51 -13.52 -2.96
C GLN A 85 0.09 -13.02 -2.73
N VAL A 86 -0.59 -13.65 -1.77
CA VAL A 86 -1.90 -13.20 -1.30
C VAL A 86 -1.68 -12.41 -0.03
N PRO A 87 -1.99 -11.12 -0.01
CA PRO A 87 -1.81 -10.32 1.20
C PRO A 87 -2.85 -10.69 2.25
N GLU A 88 -2.45 -10.56 3.51
CA GLU A 88 -3.36 -10.71 4.63
C GLU A 88 -3.93 -9.34 5.00
N ILE A 89 -5.25 -9.25 5.11
CA ILE A 89 -5.91 -8.02 5.51
C ILE A 89 -5.98 -7.98 7.02
N TRP A 90 -5.43 -6.93 7.58
CA TRP A 90 -5.42 -6.74 9.02
C TRP A 90 -6.34 -5.57 9.37
N LEU A 91 -7.51 -5.91 9.91
CA LEU A 91 -8.57 -4.92 10.16
C LEU A 91 -8.20 -3.86 11.19
N ASP A 92 -7.29 -4.19 12.10
CA ASP A 92 -6.85 -3.27 13.14
C ASP A 92 -5.79 -2.26 12.69
N ILE A 93 -5.22 -2.44 11.50
CA ILE A 93 -4.26 -1.49 10.94
C ILE A 93 -5.02 -0.41 10.19
N HIS A 94 -4.86 0.83 10.64
CA HIS A 94 -5.38 1.99 9.93
C HIS A 94 -4.59 3.22 10.33
N GLU A 95 -4.61 4.21 9.44
CA GLU A 95 -3.94 5.48 9.68
C GLU A 95 -4.75 6.34 10.63
N VAL A 96 -4.08 7.26 11.33
CA VAL A 96 -4.77 8.28 12.10
C VAL A 96 -5.63 9.12 11.15
N GLY A 97 -6.95 9.13 11.40
CA GLY A 97 -7.90 9.76 10.49
C GLY A 97 -8.08 9.02 9.17
N GLY A 98 -7.57 7.78 9.07
CA GLY A 98 -7.58 7.01 7.84
C GLY A 98 -8.96 6.55 7.40
N ILE A 99 -9.83 6.21 8.35
CA ILE A 99 -11.21 5.89 8.05
C ILE A 99 -12.07 7.08 8.42
N TYR A 100 -12.79 7.59 7.45
CA TYR A 100 -13.65 8.74 7.62
C TYR A 100 -15.11 8.31 7.55
N LYS A 101 -15.88 8.65 8.57
CA LYS A 101 -17.31 8.35 8.61
C LYS A 101 -18.10 9.64 8.55
N PHE A 102 -19.12 9.69 7.69
CA PHE A 102 -19.97 10.88 7.59
C PHE A 102 -20.77 11.13 8.85
N ASN A 103 -21.24 10.08 9.48
CA ASN A 103 -21.99 10.15 10.73
C ASN A 103 -21.08 9.76 11.87
N SER A 104 -19.93 10.39 11.91
CA SER A 104 -18.89 10.03 12.87
C SER A 104 -19.38 10.13 14.29
N ASP A 105 -19.13 9.13 15.00
CA ASP A 105 -19.35 9.05 16.42
C ASP A 105 -18.01 9.22 17.11
#